data_c0b4f15dd9884bc0f0a127835a367858
#
_entry.id   c0b4f15dd9884bc0f0a127835a367858
#
_cell.length_a   1.000
_cell.length_b   1.000
_cell.length_c   1.000
_cell.angle_alpha   90.00
_cell.angle_beta   90.00
_cell.angle_gamma   90.00
#
_symmetry.space_group_name_H-M   'P 1'
#
loop_
_entity.id
_entity.type
_entity.pdbx_description
1 polymer ?
#
loop_
_entity_poly.entity_id
_entity_poly.type
_entity_poly.pdbx_seq_one_letter_code
_entity_poly.pdbx_strand_id
1 'polypeptide(L)'
;YLPGLIKSGKVTMAELDDAARHVLNVKYDMGLFNDPYSHLGPKESDPVDTNAESRLHRKEAREVARESLVLLKNRLETLPLKKSATIAVVGPLADSKRDVMGSWSAAGVADQSVTVLTGIKNAVGENGKVLYAKGANVTSDKGIIDFLNQYEEAVKVDPRSPQEMIDEAVQTAKQSDVVVAVVGEAQGMAHEAS
;
A
#
# COMPACT_ATOMS: atom_id res chain seq x y z
N TYR A 1 -14.77 -31.07 13.29
CA TYR A 1 -15.60 -31.66 12.19
C TYR A 1 -15.04 -32.99 11.72
N LEU A 2 -13.76 -33.14 11.39
CA LEU A 2 -13.16 -34.35 10.81
C LEU A 2 -13.35 -35.63 11.67
N PRO A 3 -13.14 -35.64 13.02
CA PRO A 3 -13.39 -36.82 13.84
C PRO A 3 -14.85 -37.31 13.77
N GLY A 4 -15.81 -36.40 13.68
CA GLY A 4 -17.23 -36.73 13.54
C GLY A 4 -17.56 -37.34 12.17
N LEU A 5 -16.92 -36.88 11.10
CA LEU A 5 -17.08 -37.45 9.77
C LEU A 5 -16.53 -38.88 9.66
N ILE A 6 -15.37 -39.10 10.28
CA ILE A 6 -14.75 -40.44 10.35
C ILE A 6 -15.66 -41.39 11.16
N LYS A 7 -16.12 -40.95 12.35
CA LYS A 7 -16.98 -41.76 13.22
C LYS A 7 -18.33 -42.12 12.55
N SER A 8 -18.83 -41.23 11.69
CA SER A 8 -20.05 -41.46 10.92
C SER A 8 -19.84 -42.24 9.62
N GLY A 9 -18.61 -42.62 9.29
CA GLY A 9 -18.27 -43.33 8.05
C GLY A 9 -18.34 -42.48 6.79
N LYS A 10 -18.52 -41.15 6.90
CA LYS A 10 -18.54 -40.23 5.75
C LYS A 10 -17.14 -39.95 5.17
N VAL A 11 -16.12 -40.12 5.99
CA VAL A 11 -14.69 -40.07 5.58
C VAL A 11 -14.04 -41.31 6.16
N THR A 12 -13.32 -42.05 5.36
CA THR A 12 -12.56 -43.23 5.79
C THR A 12 -11.19 -42.85 6.32
N MET A 13 -10.59 -43.70 7.15
CA MET A 13 -9.19 -43.50 7.56
C MET A 13 -8.23 -43.55 6.37
N ALA A 14 -8.53 -44.37 5.35
CA ALA A 14 -7.73 -44.47 4.13
C ALA A 14 -7.67 -43.14 3.37
N GLU A 15 -8.80 -42.43 3.23
CA GLU A 15 -8.87 -41.10 2.61
C GLU A 15 -8.09 -40.06 3.44
N LEU A 16 -8.17 -40.12 4.76
CA LEU A 16 -7.41 -39.25 5.66
C LEU A 16 -5.89 -39.51 5.51
N ASP A 17 -5.49 -40.78 5.54
CA ASP A 17 -4.08 -41.18 5.40
C ASP A 17 -3.52 -40.79 4.05
N ASP A 18 -4.32 -40.90 2.97
CA ASP A 18 -3.91 -40.49 1.64
C ASP A 18 -3.71 -38.95 1.55
N ALA A 19 -4.64 -38.18 2.08
CA ALA A 19 -4.52 -36.72 2.14
C ALA A 19 -3.28 -36.30 2.97
N ALA A 20 -3.06 -36.92 4.13
CA ALA A 20 -1.88 -36.65 4.95
C ALA A 20 -0.57 -37.01 4.20
N ARG A 21 -0.58 -38.13 3.48
CA ARG A 21 0.59 -38.60 2.71
C ARG A 21 0.95 -37.64 1.58
N HIS A 22 -0.02 -37.07 0.89
CA HIS A 22 0.22 -36.04 -0.12
C HIS A 22 0.98 -34.83 0.46
N VAL A 23 0.54 -34.31 1.60
CA VAL A 23 1.23 -33.19 2.27
C VAL A 23 2.64 -33.58 2.74
N LEU A 24 2.79 -34.77 3.32
CA LEU A 24 4.09 -35.26 3.80
C LEU A 24 5.08 -35.49 2.65
N ASN A 25 4.62 -36.01 1.50
CA ASN A 25 5.45 -36.20 0.33
C ASN A 25 6.01 -34.87 -0.18
N VAL A 26 5.17 -33.84 -0.31
CA VAL A 26 5.63 -32.50 -0.70
C VAL A 26 6.68 -31.98 0.28
N LYS A 27 6.47 -32.11 1.60
CA LYS A 27 7.45 -31.72 2.59
C LYS A 27 8.76 -32.51 2.49
N TYR A 28 8.68 -33.78 2.17
CA TYR A 28 9.85 -34.63 1.95
C TYR A 28 10.63 -34.19 0.70
N ASP A 29 9.95 -34.00 -0.42
CA ASP A 29 10.54 -33.57 -1.68
C ASP A 29 11.21 -32.18 -1.56
N MET A 30 10.63 -31.30 -0.72
CA MET A 30 11.21 -30.00 -0.39
C MET A 30 12.39 -30.09 0.59
N GLY A 31 12.74 -31.27 1.10
CA GLY A 31 13.84 -31.46 2.07
C GLY A 31 13.55 -30.97 3.49
N LEU A 32 12.28 -30.62 3.83
CA LEU A 32 11.91 -30.03 5.11
C LEU A 32 12.08 -30.98 6.32
N PHE A 33 12.22 -32.27 6.09
CA PHE A 33 12.57 -33.24 7.15
C PHE A 33 14.05 -33.20 7.52
N ASN A 34 14.92 -32.74 6.62
CA ASN A 34 16.35 -32.59 6.86
C ASN A 34 16.66 -31.19 7.40
N ASP A 35 16.07 -30.18 6.80
CA ASP A 35 16.19 -28.78 7.25
C ASP A 35 14.84 -28.06 7.10
N PRO A 36 14.02 -27.98 8.16
CA PRO A 36 12.70 -27.35 8.10
C PRO A 36 12.75 -25.83 7.88
N TYR A 37 13.91 -25.21 7.97
CA TYR A 37 14.12 -23.77 7.86
C TYR A 37 14.80 -23.37 6.54
N SER A 38 15.16 -24.32 5.68
CA SER A 38 15.90 -24.07 4.42
C SER A 38 15.22 -23.10 3.46
N HIS A 39 13.90 -22.99 3.54
CA HIS A 39 13.10 -22.09 2.69
C HIS A 39 12.66 -20.80 3.39
N LEU A 40 13.12 -20.56 4.62
CA LEU A 40 12.91 -19.28 5.25
C LEU A 40 13.86 -18.25 4.65
N GLY A 41 13.30 -17.10 4.32
CA GLY A 41 14.09 -15.95 3.91
C GLY A 41 15.01 -15.41 5.02
N PRO A 42 15.78 -14.37 4.75
CA PRO A 42 16.62 -13.72 5.75
C PRO A 42 15.78 -13.29 6.96
N LYS A 43 16.41 -13.26 8.14
CA LYS A 43 15.71 -12.87 9.36
C LYS A 43 15.13 -11.47 9.23
N GLU A 44 13.97 -11.26 9.85
CA GLU A 44 13.23 -9.98 9.89
C GLU A 44 14.08 -8.79 10.40
N SER A 45 15.20 -9.09 11.08
CA SER A 45 16.19 -8.10 11.53
C SER A 45 17.12 -7.57 10.45
N ASP A 46 17.16 -8.19 9.27
CA ASP A 46 18.03 -7.73 8.20
C ASP A 46 17.39 -6.51 7.51
N PRO A 47 18.08 -5.34 7.49
CA PRO A 47 17.53 -4.17 6.83
C PRO A 47 17.19 -4.48 5.37
N VAL A 48 15.94 -4.27 4.98
CA VAL A 48 15.40 -4.61 3.65
C VAL A 48 16.22 -3.99 2.51
N ASP A 49 16.88 -2.87 2.77
CA ASP A 49 17.66 -2.14 1.75
C ASP A 49 19.14 -2.60 1.61
N THR A 50 19.57 -3.61 2.36
CA THR A 50 20.99 -3.99 2.38
C THR A 50 21.37 -5.05 1.35
N ASN A 51 20.42 -5.82 0.84
CA ASN A 51 20.74 -6.81 -0.18
C ASN A 51 20.48 -6.31 -1.60
N ALA A 52 21.27 -6.83 -2.56
CA ALA A 52 21.16 -6.45 -3.98
C ALA A 52 19.82 -6.81 -4.59
N GLU A 53 19.20 -7.88 -4.13
CA GLU A 53 17.90 -8.37 -4.59
C GLU A 53 16.76 -7.41 -4.22
N SER A 54 16.70 -6.93 -2.99
CA SER A 54 15.72 -5.93 -2.56
C SER A 54 15.81 -4.65 -3.39
N ARG A 55 17.04 -4.20 -3.71
CA ARG A 55 17.23 -3.01 -4.57
C ARG A 55 16.76 -3.26 -5.99
N LEU A 56 16.97 -4.46 -6.52
CA LEU A 56 16.47 -4.85 -7.84
C LEU A 56 14.94 -4.86 -7.86
N HIS A 57 14.31 -5.52 -6.90
CA HIS A 57 12.85 -5.58 -6.79
C HIS A 57 12.21 -4.19 -6.65
N ARG A 58 12.82 -3.28 -5.89
CA ARG A 58 12.34 -1.88 -5.81
C ARG A 58 12.43 -1.15 -7.15
N LYS A 59 13.49 -1.38 -7.91
CA LYS A 59 13.64 -0.82 -9.26
C LYS A 59 12.57 -1.36 -10.19
N GLU A 60 12.36 -2.66 -10.20
CA GLU A 60 11.35 -3.32 -11.02
C GLU A 60 9.92 -2.86 -10.64
N ALA A 61 9.60 -2.82 -9.35
CA ALA A 61 8.32 -2.32 -8.87
C ALA A 61 8.06 -0.87 -9.31
N ARG A 62 9.10 -0.02 -9.32
CA ARG A 62 8.99 1.36 -9.83
C ARG A 62 8.68 1.41 -11.33
N GLU A 63 9.33 0.56 -12.14
CA GLU A 63 9.07 0.52 -13.59
C GLU A 63 7.64 0.01 -13.86
N VAL A 64 7.20 -1.05 -13.19
CA VAL A 64 5.82 -1.54 -13.31
C VAL A 64 4.81 -0.47 -12.90
N ALA A 65 5.05 0.26 -11.80
CA ALA A 65 4.19 1.36 -11.39
C ALA A 65 4.13 2.47 -12.43
N ARG A 66 5.25 2.81 -13.10
CA ARG A 66 5.27 3.81 -14.18
C ARG A 66 4.44 3.37 -15.38
N GLU A 67 4.48 2.09 -15.74
CA GLU A 67 3.72 1.53 -16.86
C GLU A 67 2.23 1.40 -16.53
N SER A 68 1.85 1.35 -15.24
CA SER A 68 0.46 1.27 -14.81
C SER A 68 -0.27 2.62 -14.79
N LEU A 69 0.47 3.75 -14.91
CA LEU A 69 -0.13 5.08 -14.89
C LEU A 69 -0.92 5.36 -16.18
N VAL A 70 -2.17 5.79 -16.03
CA VAL A 70 -3.04 6.14 -17.17
C VAL A 70 -3.28 7.64 -17.22
N LEU A 71 -2.84 8.27 -18.30
CA LEU A 71 -3.09 9.68 -18.56
C LEU A 71 -4.48 9.87 -19.17
N LEU A 72 -5.48 10.15 -18.34
CA LEU A 72 -6.86 10.32 -18.78
C LEU A 72 -7.10 11.66 -19.51
N LYS A 73 -6.33 12.70 -19.17
CA LYS A 73 -6.50 14.03 -19.71
C LYS A 73 -5.24 14.88 -19.49
N ASN A 74 -4.79 15.58 -20.51
CA ASN A 74 -3.70 16.56 -20.42
C ASN A 74 -4.03 17.79 -21.27
N ARG A 75 -5.03 18.57 -20.87
CA ARG A 75 -5.36 19.83 -21.56
C ARG A 75 -4.31 20.89 -21.24
N LEU A 76 -4.07 21.76 -22.21
CA LEU A 76 -3.09 22.86 -22.10
C LEU A 76 -1.68 22.39 -21.79
N GLU A 77 -1.36 21.13 -22.08
CA GLU A 77 -0.02 20.55 -21.86
C GLU A 77 0.49 20.80 -20.43
N THR A 78 -0.39 20.65 -19.43
CA THR A 78 -0.05 20.83 -18.02
C THR A 78 1.04 19.86 -17.56
N LEU A 79 1.03 18.64 -18.10
CA LEU A 79 2.05 17.61 -17.86
C LEU A 79 3.03 17.53 -19.05
N PRO A 80 4.31 17.29 -18.80
CA PRO A 80 4.96 17.10 -17.50
C PRO A 80 5.11 18.39 -16.70
N LEU A 81 5.05 18.29 -15.37
CA LEU A 81 5.24 19.43 -14.47
C LEU A 81 6.67 19.97 -14.57
N LYS A 82 6.82 21.30 -14.53
CA LYS A 82 8.14 21.94 -14.48
C LYS A 82 8.75 21.76 -13.09
N LYS A 83 9.97 21.24 -13.02
CA LYS A 83 10.70 21.06 -11.75
C LYS A 83 11.00 22.37 -11.02
N SER A 84 11.07 23.50 -11.75
CA SER A 84 11.28 24.83 -11.19
C SER A 84 10.02 25.52 -10.67
N ALA A 85 8.85 24.87 -10.80
CA ALA A 85 7.59 25.42 -10.34
C ALA A 85 7.44 25.30 -8.82
N THR A 86 6.60 26.18 -8.26
CA THR A 86 6.01 25.98 -6.93
C THR A 86 4.81 25.05 -7.07
N ILE A 87 4.90 23.86 -6.51
CA ILE A 87 3.88 22.82 -6.61
C ILE A 87 3.16 22.68 -5.27
N ALA A 88 1.85 22.89 -5.23
CA ALA A 88 1.04 22.53 -4.09
C ALA A 88 0.59 21.07 -4.23
N VAL A 89 0.93 20.22 -3.29
CA VAL A 89 0.42 18.85 -3.20
C VAL A 89 -0.65 18.85 -2.12
N VAL A 90 -1.89 18.52 -2.49
CA VAL A 90 -3.03 18.51 -1.56
C VAL A 90 -3.78 17.19 -1.64
N GLY A 91 -4.53 16.87 -0.60
CA GLY A 91 -5.38 15.69 -0.58
C GLY A 91 -5.03 14.69 0.52
N PRO A 92 -6.01 13.89 0.97
CA PRO A 92 -5.86 12.97 2.09
C PRO A 92 -4.85 11.85 1.86
N LEU A 93 -4.61 11.48 0.60
CA LEU A 93 -3.71 10.37 0.24
C LEU A 93 -2.31 10.85 -0.16
N ALA A 94 -2.05 12.17 -0.16
CA ALA A 94 -0.80 12.74 -0.65
C ALA A 94 0.43 12.25 0.13
N ASP A 95 0.31 12.06 1.44
CA ASP A 95 1.40 11.59 2.31
C ASP A 95 1.07 10.27 3.02
N SER A 96 0.25 9.44 2.40
CA SER A 96 -0.05 8.12 2.91
C SER A 96 0.91 7.08 2.38
N LYS A 97 1.66 6.42 3.28
CA LYS A 97 2.54 5.31 2.95
C LYS A 97 1.77 4.01 2.73
N ARG A 98 0.64 3.86 3.42
CA ARG A 98 -0.16 2.65 3.38
C ARG A 98 -0.97 2.53 2.09
N ASP A 99 -1.64 3.61 1.70
CA ASP A 99 -2.57 3.58 0.57
C ASP A 99 -1.87 3.32 -0.77
N VAL A 100 -0.58 3.72 -0.92
CA VAL A 100 0.20 3.45 -2.13
C VAL A 100 0.56 1.97 -2.32
N MET A 101 0.39 1.13 -1.30
CA MET A 101 0.62 -0.32 -1.42
C MET A 101 -0.53 -1.06 -2.10
N GLY A 102 -1.73 -0.49 -2.10
CA GLY A 102 -2.94 -1.11 -2.62
C GLY A 102 -3.55 -2.17 -1.70
N SER A 103 -4.76 -2.61 -2.01
CA SER A 103 -5.59 -3.46 -1.15
C SER A 103 -5.10 -4.92 -1.00
N TRP A 104 -4.27 -5.40 -1.92
CA TRP A 104 -3.78 -6.79 -1.92
C TRP A 104 -2.33 -6.95 -1.45
N SER A 105 -1.82 -5.99 -0.71
CA SER A 105 -0.43 -6.00 -0.23
C SER A 105 -0.16 -6.88 1.01
N ALA A 106 -0.99 -7.83 1.33
CA ALA A 106 -1.07 -8.69 2.51
C ALA A 106 0.10 -8.64 3.55
N ALA A 107 1.34 -8.67 3.11
CA ALA A 107 2.54 -8.62 3.96
C ALA A 107 3.40 -7.38 3.71
N GLY A 108 2.83 -6.33 3.13
CA GLY A 108 3.55 -5.10 2.82
C GLY A 108 3.91 -4.30 4.08
N VAL A 109 5.09 -3.69 4.07
CA VAL A 109 5.57 -2.81 5.14
C VAL A 109 5.42 -1.36 4.69
N ALA A 110 4.42 -0.66 5.24
CA ALA A 110 4.07 0.71 4.83
C ALA A 110 5.26 1.69 4.91
N ASP A 111 6.14 1.53 5.90
CA ASP A 111 7.31 2.40 6.06
C ASP A 111 8.33 2.34 4.93
N GLN A 112 8.28 1.30 4.11
CA GLN A 112 9.12 1.16 2.91
C GLN A 112 8.56 1.89 1.69
N SER A 113 7.31 2.36 1.76
CA SER A 113 6.65 3.05 0.65
C SER A 113 7.12 4.50 0.51
N VAL A 114 7.18 4.95 -0.73
CA VAL A 114 7.42 6.36 -1.07
C VAL A 114 6.08 7.01 -1.35
N THR A 115 5.69 7.99 -0.54
CA THR A 115 4.42 8.72 -0.74
C THR A 115 4.48 9.61 -1.99
N VAL A 116 3.32 9.98 -2.54
CA VAL A 116 3.25 10.91 -3.68
C VAL A 116 3.94 12.23 -3.35
N LEU A 117 3.70 12.77 -2.15
CA LEU A 117 4.36 13.98 -1.66
C LEU A 117 5.89 13.84 -1.65
N THR A 118 6.39 12.74 -1.07
CA THR A 118 7.83 12.46 -1.02
C THR A 118 8.41 12.28 -2.41
N GLY A 119 7.71 11.56 -3.30
CA GLY A 119 8.13 11.36 -4.68
C GLY A 119 8.26 12.66 -5.47
N ILE A 120 7.29 13.58 -5.31
CA ILE A 120 7.32 14.90 -5.94
C ILE A 120 8.46 15.75 -5.35
N LYS A 121 8.64 15.80 -4.02
CA LYS A 121 9.76 16.49 -3.37
C LYS A 121 11.10 16.00 -3.90
N ASN A 122 11.29 14.71 -4.01
CA ASN A 122 12.52 14.12 -4.54
C ASN A 122 12.76 14.47 -6.02
N ALA A 123 11.70 14.52 -6.83
CA ALA A 123 11.81 14.86 -8.24
C ALA A 123 12.10 16.35 -8.50
N VAL A 124 11.56 17.22 -7.66
CA VAL A 124 11.77 18.68 -7.69
C VAL A 124 13.18 19.04 -7.16
N GLY A 125 13.59 18.40 -6.06
CA GLY A 125 14.86 18.69 -5.39
C GLY A 125 14.97 20.17 -5.01
N GLU A 126 16.14 20.77 -5.27
CA GLU A 126 16.42 22.18 -5.00
C GLU A 126 15.94 23.14 -6.11
N ASN A 127 15.41 22.60 -7.22
CA ASN A 127 15.06 23.41 -8.38
C ASN A 127 13.75 24.18 -8.25
N GLY A 128 12.89 23.81 -7.30
CA GLY A 128 11.57 24.41 -7.10
C GLY A 128 11.11 24.29 -5.67
N LYS A 129 9.82 24.54 -5.45
CA LYS A 129 9.21 24.51 -4.11
C LYS A 129 8.02 23.57 -4.10
N VAL A 130 7.90 22.76 -3.05
CA VAL A 130 6.74 21.89 -2.81
C VAL A 130 6.07 22.30 -1.52
N LEU A 131 4.80 22.71 -1.64
CA LEU A 131 3.90 23.02 -0.52
C LEU A 131 2.98 21.84 -0.29
N TYR A 132 2.49 21.68 0.93
CA TYR A 132 1.58 20.57 1.28
C TYR A 132 0.46 21.05 2.20
N ALA A 133 -0.74 20.54 1.93
CA ALA A 133 -1.87 20.58 2.86
C ALA A 133 -2.70 19.29 2.70
N LYS A 134 -3.14 18.70 3.81
CA LYS A 134 -3.97 17.50 3.78
C LYS A 134 -5.31 17.72 3.08
N GLY A 135 -5.94 18.87 3.31
CA GLY A 135 -7.16 19.33 2.64
C GLY A 135 -8.45 18.64 3.08
N ALA A 136 -8.43 17.36 3.38
CA ALA A 136 -9.58 16.60 3.85
C ALA A 136 -9.14 15.34 4.61
N ASN A 137 -10.03 14.74 5.38
CA ASN A 137 -9.94 13.34 5.78
C ASN A 137 -10.40 12.43 4.64
N VAL A 138 -9.98 11.16 4.65
CA VAL A 138 -10.43 10.16 3.66
C VAL A 138 -11.95 9.99 3.73
N THR A 139 -12.49 9.95 4.94
CA THR A 139 -13.92 9.90 5.23
C THR A 139 -14.21 10.56 6.58
N SER A 140 -15.44 10.98 6.77
CA SER A 140 -15.99 11.41 8.07
C SER A 140 -16.97 10.39 8.65
N ASP A 141 -17.31 9.34 7.91
CA ASP A 141 -18.19 8.28 8.37
C ASP A 141 -17.50 7.40 9.41
N LYS A 142 -18.05 7.40 10.63
CA LYS A 142 -17.48 6.65 11.74
C LYS A 142 -17.51 5.14 11.50
N GLY A 143 -18.53 4.61 10.85
CA GLY A 143 -18.63 3.17 10.54
C GLY A 143 -17.55 2.72 9.59
N ILE A 144 -17.26 3.53 8.57
CA ILE A 144 -16.15 3.29 7.64
C ILE A 144 -14.80 3.40 8.36
N ILE A 145 -14.61 4.42 9.20
CA ILE A 145 -13.36 4.58 9.97
C ILE A 145 -13.13 3.38 10.89
N ASP A 146 -14.15 2.96 11.64
CA ASP A 146 -14.08 1.82 12.55
C ASP A 146 -13.78 0.50 11.77
N PHE A 147 -14.37 0.33 10.60
CA PHE A 147 -14.10 -0.82 9.71
C PHE A 147 -12.65 -0.80 9.21
N LEU A 148 -12.16 0.32 8.72
CA LEU A 148 -10.79 0.45 8.21
C LEU A 148 -9.73 0.27 9.30
N ASN A 149 -10.07 0.62 10.54
CA ASN A 149 -9.18 0.55 11.69
C ASN A 149 -9.38 -0.70 12.56
N GLN A 150 -10.16 -1.69 12.11
CA GLN A 150 -10.52 -2.86 12.93
C GLN A 150 -9.34 -3.74 13.36
N TYR A 151 -8.25 -3.75 12.62
CA TYR A 151 -7.06 -4.57 12.92
C TYR A 151 -5.85 -3.72 13.32
N GLU A 152 -5.75 -2.51 12.78
CA GLU A 152 -4.69 -1.55 13.06
C GLU A 152 -5.15 -0.15 12.65
N GLU A 153 -4.50 0.91 13.16
CA GLU A 153 -4.84 2.28 12.77
C GLU A 153 -4.42 2.56 11.31
N ALA A 154 -5.28 2.17 10.37
CA ALA A 154 -5.06 2.37 8.94
C ALA A 154 -5.36 3.81 8.50
N VAL A 155 -6.36 4.45 9.12
CA VAL A 155 -6.78 5.82 8.79
C VAL A 155 -6.70 6.70 10.01
N LYS A 156 -5.84 7.72 9.95
CA LYS A 156 -5.74 8.77 10.95
C LYS A 156 -6.65 9.93 10.61
N VAL A 157 -7.61 10.20 11.48
CA VAL A 157 -8.53 11.33 11.33
C VAL A 157 -7.90 12.58 11.90
N ASP A 158 -7.79 13.63 11.09
CA ASP A 158 -7.45 14.96 11.55
C ASP A 158 -8.67 15.56 12.28
N PRO A 159 -8.53 16.04 13.54
CA PRO A 159 -9.66 16.52 14.33
C PRO A 159 -10.19 17.88 13.89
N ARG A 160 -9.51 18.58 12.99
CA ARG A 160 -9.96 19.87 12.46
C ARG A 160 -11.27 19.72 11.68
N SER A 161 -12.05 20.78 11.62
CA SER A 161 -13.25 20.80 10.80
C SER A 161 -12.91 20.65 9.31
N PRO A 162 -13.82 20.09 8.49
CA PRO A 162 -13.63 20.01 7.04
C PRO A 162 -13.34 21.38 6.41
N GLN A 163 -13.98 22.44 6.90
CA GLN A 163 -13.79 23.79 6.36
C GLN A 163 -12.38 24.32 6.63
N GLU A 164 -11.85 24.14 7.85
CA GLU A 164 -10.47 24.54 8.18
C GLU A 164 -9.44 23.84 7.29
N MET A 165 -9.63 22.55 7.04
CA MET A 165 -8.74 21.78 6.18
C MET A 165 -8.81 22.23 4.71
N ILE A 166 -10.01 22.52 4.21
CA ILE A 166 -10.21 23.05 2.85
C ILE A 166 -9.59 24.44 2.73
N ASP A 167 -9.80 25.31 3.70
CA ASP A 167 -9.25 26.67 3.70
C ASP A 167 -7.71 26.65 3.66
N GLU A 168 -7.07 25.77 4.45
CA GLU A 168 -5.62 25.54 4.39
C GLU A 168 -5.18 25.10 3.00
N ALA A 169 -5.86 24.12 2.40
CA ALA A 169 -5.54 23.62 1.06
C ALA A 169 -5.70 24.72 -0.01
N VAL A 170 -6.75 25.53 0.10
CA VAL A 170 -6.98 26.68 -0.81
C VAL A 170 -5.88 27.73 -0.65
N GLN A 171 -5.48 28.06 0.58
CA GLN A 171 -4.37 29.00 0.82
C GLN A 171 -3.05 28.47 0.29
N THR A 172 -2.80 27.17 0.47
CA THR A 172 -1.61 26.49 -0.09
C THR A 172 -1.62 26.53 -1.62
N ALA A 173 -2.77 26.25 -2.23
CA ALA A 173 -2.95 26.29 -3.68
C ALA A 173 -2.69 27.69 -4.26
N LYS A 174 -3.19 28.75 -3.61
CA LYS A 174 -3.00 30.15 -4.04
C LYS A 174 -1.54 30.59 -4.07
N GLN A 175 -0.65 29.91 -3.38
CA GLN A 175 0.78 30.21 -3.31
C GLN A 175 1.60 29.39 -4.33
N SER A 176 0.95 28.66 -5.22
CA SER A 176 1.59 27.74 -6.14
C SER A 176 1.29 28.05 -7.62
N ASP A 177 2.16 27.59 -8.50
CA ASP A 177 1.97 27.66 -9.95
C ASP A 177 1.05 26.54 -10.45
N VAL A 178 1.06 25.40 -9.73
CA VAL A 178 0.28 24.20 -10.07
C VAL A 178 -0.11 23.43 -8.83
N VAL A 179 -1.28 22.81 -8.88
CA VAL A 179 -1.81 21.97 -7.80
C VAL A 179 -1.86 20.53 -8.25
N VAL A 180 -1.33 19.64 -7.41
CA VAL A 180 -1.47 18.18 -7.51
C VAL A 180 -2.42 17.72 -6.42
N ALA A 181 -3.66 17.39 -6.79
CA ALA A 181 -4.65 16.86 -5.86
C ALA A 181 -4.56 15.33 -5.85
N VAL A 182 -4.16 14.76 -4.71
CA VAL A 182 -4.04 13.31 -4.50
C VAL A 182 -5.30 12.82 -3.80
N VAL A 183 -6.22 12.33 -4.60
CA VAL A 183 -7.55 11.91 -4.16
C VAL A 183 -7.80 10.46 -4.56
N GLY A 184 -8.77 9.84 -3.96
CA GLY A 184 -9.18 8.47 -4.22
C GLY A 184 -9.59 7.76 -2.93
N GLU A 185 -9.71 6.45 -3.05
CA GLU A 185 -10.08 5.57 -1.96
C GLU A 185 -8.85 5.17 -1.13
N ALA A 186 -9.04 4.98 0.16
CA ALA A 186 -8.02 4.36 1.02
C ALA A 186 -7.88 2.87 0.66
N GLN A 187 -6.74 2.28 1.00
CA GLN A 187 -6.40 0.89 0.70
C GLN A 187 -7.53 -0.11 1.03
N GLY A 188 -8.18 0.06 2.17
CA GLY A 188 -9.25 -0.85 2.63
C GLY A 188 -10.64 -0.57 2.05
N MET A 189 -10.79 0.42 1.16
CA MET A 189 -12.08 0.80 0.57
C MET A 189 -12.31 0.21 -0.82
N ALA A 190 -11.30 -0.36 -1.44
CA ALA A 190 -11.32 -0.83 -2.83
C ALA A 190 -10.83 -2.28 -2.94
N HIS A 191 -11.71 -3.24 -2.64
CA HIS A 191 -11.47 -4.66 -2.82
C HIS A 191 -12.80 -5.44 -2.94
N GLU A 192 -12.73 -6.73 -3.26
CA GLU A 192 -13.91 -7.58 -3.51
C GLU A 192 -14.91 -7.66 -2.35
N ALA A 193 -14.48 -7.40 -1.13
CA ALA A 193 -15.29 -7.50 0.07
C ALA A 193 -15.74 -6.13 0.64
N SER A 194 -15.47 -5.04 -0.07
CA SER A 194 -15.87 -3.70 0.34
C SER A 194 -17.17 -3.25 -0.30
#